data_3b2995d2f22c4a9a140b980797c69456
#
_entry.id   3b2995d2f22c4a9a140b980797c69456
#
_cell.length_a   1.000
_cell.length_b   1.000
_cell.length_c   1.000
_cell.angle_alpha   90.00
_cell.angle_beta   90.00
_cell.angle_gamma   90.00
#
_symmetry.space_group_name_H-M   'P 1'
#
loop_
_entity.id
_entity.type
_entity.pdbx_description
1 polymer ?
#
loop_
_entity_poly.entity_id
_entity_poly.type
_entity_poly.pdbx_seq_one_letter_code
_entity_poly.pdbx_strand_id
1 'polypeptide(L)'
;MLLTNHFTAPNNCKLAVWKIEESEEDLEKSLSLTLAQRQALAVRKTTSGRQGYLAVRSALASLGIRLEELITTKEGIPQLPEGFCSLSHSDLYATAVFAKEKVGIDVEAYRPKILRIAKKFIHQNELIFLQDLDQMKALTRLWTAKEAIYK
;
A
#
# COMPACT_ATOMS: atom_id res chain seq x y z
N MET A 1 -2.19 -20.23 6.87
CA MET A 1 -3.35 -19.36 7.16
C MET A 1 -2.80 -18.02 7.57
N LEU A 2 -2.75 -17.11 6.61
CA LEU A 2 -2.08 -15.83 6.74
C LEU A 2 -2.96 -14.87 7.52
N LEU A 3 -2.41 -14.26 8.55
CA LEU A 3 -3.06 -13.26 9.38
C LEU A 3 -3.27 -11.98 8.55
N THR A 4 -4.39 -11.93 7.86
CA THR A 4 -4.88 -10.67 7.33
C THR A 4 -5.61 -9.98 8.46
N ASN A 5 -5.02 -8.94 9.01
CA ASN A 5 -5.71 -8.11 9.98
C ASN A 5 -6.66 -7.18 9.23
N HIS A 6 -7.95 -7.35 9.47
CA HIS A 6 -8.98 -6.43 8.99
C HIS A 6 -9.31 -5.43 10.11
N PHE A 7 -9.36 -4.17 9.73
CA PHE A 7 -9.78 -3.10 10.62
C PHE A 7 -10.95 -2.37 9.99
N THR A 8 -11.92 -2.00 10.80
CA THR A 8 -12.95 -1.04 10.40
C THR A 8 -12.64 0.26 11.10
N ALA A 9 -12.27 1.28 10.33
CA ALA A 9 -12.07 2.63 10.82
C ALA A 9 -13.40 3.41 10.80
N PRO A 10 -13.47 4.62 11.40
CA PRO A 10 -14.64 5.48 11.29
C PRO A 10 -15.12 5.62 9.84
N ASN A 11 -16.43 5.92 9.64
CA ASN A 11 -17.08 6.08 8.33
C ASN A 11 -17.08 4.81 7.45
N ASN A 12 -17.11 3.61 8.06
CA ASN A 12 -17.10 2.34 7.34
C ASN A 12 -15.89 2.14 6.40
N CYS A 13 -14.78 2.80 6.71
CA CYS A 13 -13.53 2.57 6.03
C CYS A 13 -12.99 1.17 6.39
N LYS A 14 -12.79 0.33 5.39
CA LYS A 14 -12.24 -1.03 5.54
C LYS A 14 -10.77 -1.03 5.19
N LEU A 15 -9.96 -1.59 6.07
CA LEU A 15 -8.50 -1.69 5.93
C LEU A 15 -8.07 -3.15 6.06
N ALA A 16 -7.20 -3.59 5.17
CA ALA A 16 -6.49 -4.86 5.27
C ALA A 16 -4.98 -4.63 5.32
N VAL A 17 -4.32 -5.36 6.22
CA VAL A 17 -2.86 -5.48 6.29
C VAL A 17 -2.49 -6.93 6.01
N TRP A 18 -1.70 -7.15 4.97
CA TRP A 18 -1.26 -8.46 4.51
C TRP A 18 0.24 -8.61 4.74
N LYS A 19 0.66 -9.60 5.49
CA LYS A 19 2.07 -9.96 5.61
C LYS A 19 2.46 -10.81 4.42
N ILE A 20 3.51 -10.41 3.70
CA ILE A 20 3.96 -11.09 2.48
C ILE A 20 4.88 -12.24 2.91
N GLU A 21 4.35 -13.45 2.94
CA GLU A 21 5.09 -14.70 3.28
C GLU A 21 5.03 -15.71 2.13
N GLU A 22 4.07 -15.53 1.21
CA GLU A 22 3.89 -16.43 0.08
C GLU A 22 4.87 -16.13 -1.05
N SER A 23 5.13 -17.18 -1.85
CA SER A 23 5.82 -17.01 -3.12
C SER A 23 4.98 -16.23 -4.12
N GLU A 24 5.62 -15.66 -5.14
CA GLU A 24 4.94 -15.01 -6.26
C GLU A 24 3.92 -15.97 -6.91
N GLU A 25 4.31 -17.22 -7.11
CA GLU A 25 3.48 -18.25 -7.74
C GLU A 25 2.22 -18.57 -6.91
N ASP A 26 2.36 -18.67 -5.58
CA ASP A 26 1.23 -18.97 -4.70
C ASP A 26 0.24 -17.79 -4.65
N LEU A 27 0.76 -16.55 -4.58
CA LEU A 27 -0.06 -15.35 -4.65
C LEU A 27 -0.81 -15.27 -5.99
N GLU A 28 -0.14 -15.52 -7.11
CA GLU A 28 -0.77 -15.46 -8.42
C GLU A 28 -1.85 -16.53 -8.60
N LYS A 29 -1.62 -17.76 -8.14
CA LYS A 29 -2.59 -18.85 -8.18
C LYS A 29 -3.84 -18.56 -7.35
N SER A 30 -3.70 -17.81 -6.27
CA SER A 30 -4.82 -17.46 -5.37
C SER A 30 -5.73 -16.37 -5.92
N LEU A 31 -5.33 -15.67 -6.98
CA LEU A 31 -6.00 -14.47 -7.50
C LEU A 31 -6.60 -14.68 -8.90
N SER A 32 -7.83 -14.22 -9.08
CA SER A 32 -8.45 -14.12 -10.41
C SER A 32 -8.07 -12.80 -11.08
N LEU A 33 -6.87 -12.76 -11.68
CA LEU A 33 -6.37 -11.57 -12.37
C LEU A 33 -6.99 -11.41 -13.76
N THR A 34 -7.36 -10.18 -14.12
CA THR A 34 -7.74 -9.83 -15.49
C THR A 34 -6.53 -9.88 -16.44
N LEU A 35 -6.77 -9.89 -17.75
CA LEU A 35 -5.70 -9.83 -18.76
C LEU A 35 -4.82 -8.57 -18.56
N ALA A 36 -5.44 -7.41 -18.35
CA ALA A 36 -4.71 -6.16 -18.10
C ALA A 36 -3.83 -6.23 -16.85
N GLN A 37 -4.32 -6.87 -15.78
CA GLN A 37 -3.56 -7.05 -14.54
C GLN A 37 -2.39 -8.04 -14.72
N ARG A 38 -2.56 -9.11 -15.50
CA ARG A 38 -1.46 -10.02 -15.85
C ARG A 38 -0.39 -9.33 -16.70
N GLN A 39 -0.80 -8.50 -17.66
CA GLN A 39 0.14 -7.69 -18.46
C GLN A 39 0.91 -6.71 -17.57
N ALA A 40 0.22 -6.02 -16.64
CA ALA A 40 0.84 -5.14 -15.68
C ALA A 40 1.79 -5.85 -14.69
N LEU A 41 1.53 -7.11 -14.34
CA LEU A 41 2.44 -7.95 -13.56
C LEU A 41 3.69 -8.29 -14.37
N ALA A 42 3.52 -8.72 -15.62
CA ALA A 42 4.61 -9.21 -16.48
C ALA A 42 5.71 -8.15 -16.76
N VAL A 43 5.35 -6.85 -16.78
CA VAL A 43 6.34 -5.78 -17.02
C VAL A 43 7.16 -5.42 -15.77
N ARG A 44 6.85 -5.96 -14.60
CA ARG A 44 7.60 -5.71 -13.37
C ARG A 44 8.89 -6.52 -13.34
N LYS A 45 10.02 -5.84 -13.19
CA LYS A 45 11.36 -6.44 -13.34
C LYS A 45 11.84 -7.22 -12.10
N THR A 46 11.35 -6.87 -10.91
CA THR A 46 11.86 -7.46 -9.66
C THR A 46 10.83 -8.39 -9.02
N THR A 47 11.30 -9.47 -8.38
CA THR A 47 10.45 -10.39 -7.62
C THR A 47 9.68 -9.65 -6.53
N SER A 48 10.34 -8.80 -5.75
CA SER A 48 9.68 -7.97 -4.72
C SER A 48 8.58 -7.08 -5.31
N GLY A 49 8.81 -6.48 -6.49
CA GLY A 49 7.80 -5.67 -7.17
C GLY A 49 6.60 -6.49 -7.67
N ARG A 50 6.82 -7.74 -8.09
CA ARG A 50 5.75 -8.67 -8.51
C ARG A 50 4.97 -9.19 -7.30
N GLN A 51 5.68 -9.63 -6.24
CA GLN A 51 5.04 -10.05 -4.99
C GLN A 51 4.22 -8.91 -4.36
N GLY A 52 4.77 -7.70 -4.27
CA GLY A 52 4.04 -6.54 -3.76
C GLY A 52 2.79 -6.22 -4.58
N TYR A 53 2.89 -6.30 -5.91
CA TYR A 53 1.74 -6.10 -6.81
C TYR A 53 0.62 -7.12 -6.56
N LEU A 54 0.96 -8.38 -6.35
CA LEU A 54 0.02 -9.45 -6.05
C LEU A 54 -0.55 -9.30 -4.63
N ALA A 55 0.31 -9.04 -3.65
CA ALA A 55 -0.08 -8.95 -2.25
C ALA A 55 -1.07 -7.81 -1.96
N VAL A 56 -0.93 -6.64 -2.61
CA VAL A 56 -1.93 -5.57 -2.46
C VAL A 56 -3.28 -5.98 -3.03
N ARG A 57 -3.31 -6.84 -4.05
CA ARG A 57 -4.54 -7.39 -4.62
C ARG A 57 -5.16 -8.44 -3.72
N SER A 58 -4.34 -9.27 -3.08
CA SER A 58 -4.80 -10.19 -2.04
C SER A 58 -5.41 -9.43 -0.87
N ALA A 59 -4.75 -8.37 -0.41
CA ALA A 59 -5.28 -7.50 0.64
C ALA A 59 -6.63 -6.85 0.23
N LEU A 60 -6.74 -6.33 -0.99
CA LEU A 60 -7.99 -5.73 -1.48
C LEU A 60 -9.11 -6.77 -1.63
N ALA A 61 -8.80 -7.93 -2.20
CA ALA A 61 -9.77 -9.03 -2.35
C ALA A 61 -10.28 -9.53 -0.99
N SER A 62 -9.43 -9.53 0.04
CA SER A 62 -9.82 -9.91 1.39
C SER A 62 -10.84 -8.96 2.02
N LEU A 63 -10.96 -7.74 1.52
CA LEU A 63 -12.02 -6.78 1.91
C LEU A 63 -13.35 -7.03 1.19
N GLY A 64 -13.43 -8.06 0.33
CA GLY A 64 -14.61 -8.40 -0.45
C GLY A 64 -14.71 -7.64 -1.78
N ILE A 65 -13.64 -6.97 -2.21
CA ILE A 65 -13.60 -6.25 -3.49
C ILE A 65 -13.19 -7.22 -4.61
N ARG A 66 -13.97 -7.28 -5.66
CA ARG A 66 -13.67 -8.11 -6.84
C ARG A 66 -12.57 -7.46 -7.67
N LEU A 67 -11.52 -8.21 -7.98
CA LEU A 67 -10.36 -7.67 -8.69
C LEU A 67 -10.67 -7.26 -10.14
N GLU A 68 -11.69 -7.83 -10.76
CA GLU A 68 -12.16 -7.41 -12.08
C GLU A 68 -12.72 -5.98 -12.11
N GLU A 69 -13.15 -5.45 -10.96
CA GLU A 69 -13.61 -4.07 -10.80
C GLU A 69 -12.46 -3.08 -10.60
N LEU A 70 -11.28 -3.57 -10.24
CA LEU A 70 -10.11 -2.72 -10.02
C LEU A 70 -9.47 -2.33 -11.35
N ILE A 71 -9.60 -1.07 -11.70
CA ILE A 71 -8.94 -0.44 -12.84
C ILE A 71 -7.76 0.38 -12.32
N THR A 72 -6.67 0.41 -13.07
CA THR A 72 -5.52 1.28 -12.79
C THR A 72 -5.39 2.27 -13.93
N THR A 73 -5.39 3.57 -13.64
CA THR A 73 -5.20 4.62 -14.64
C THR A 73 -3.80 4.58 -15.24
N LYS A 74 -3.56 5.37 -16.28
CA LYS A 74 -2.21 5.51 -16.89
C LYS A 74 -1.19 6.07 -15.90
N GLU A 75 -1.64 6.90 -14.95
CA GLU A 75 -0.84 7.49 -13.88
C GLU A 75 -0.60 6.50 -12.71
N GLY A 76 -1.17 5.29 -12.77
CA GLY A 76 -1.02 4.27 -11.73
C GLY A 76 -2.02 4.35 -10.58
N ILE A 77 -3.06 5.20 -10.70
CA ILE A 77 -4.06 5.40 -9.65
C ILE A 77 -5.09 4.26 -9.70
N PRO A 78 -5.32 3.53 -8.59
CA PRO A 78 -6.35 2.51 -8.52
C PRO A 78 -7.75 3.17 -8.45
N GLN A 79 -8.69 2.61 -9.21
CA GLN A 79 -10.07 3.06 -9.27
C GLN A 79 -11.04 1.89 -9.18
N LEU A 80 -12.17 2.12 -8.52
CA LEU A 80 -13.30 1.20 -8.43
C LEU A 80 -14.57 1.89 -8.96
N PRO A 81 -15.56 1.15 -9.46
CA PRO A 81 -16.84 1.72 -9.90
C PRO A 81 -17.56 2.47 -8.79
N GLU A 82 -17.46 1.97 -7.57
CA GLU A 82 -18.02 2.60 -6.38
C GLU A 82 -16.96 2.77 -5.30
N GLY A 83 -16.92 3.97 -4.71
CA GLY A 83 -15.99 4.30 -3.64
C GLY A 83 -14.55 4.52 -4.09
N PHE A 84 -13.67 4.59 -3.13
CA PHE A 84 -12.26 4.90 -3.30
C PHE A 84 -11.41 3.82 -2.67
N CYS A 85 -10.29 3.50 -3.28
CA CYS A 85 -9.31 2.60 -2.70
C CYS A 85 -7.91 3.18 -2.83
N SER A 86 -7.05 2.78 -1.91
CA SER A 86 -5.62 3.05 -1.99
C SER A 86 -4.85 1.81 -1.62
N LEU A 87 -3.71 1.62 -2.27
CA LEU A 87 -2.88 0.44 -2.17
C LEU A 87 -1.44 0.85 -1.88
N SER A 88 -0.77 0.13 -1.00
CA SER A 88 0.66 0.31 -0.75
C SER A 88 1.33 -0.98 -0.33
N HIS A 89 2.61 -1.13 -0.62
CA HIS A 89 3.39 -2.26 -0.13
C HIS A 89 4.84 -1.85 0.18
N SER A 90 5.40 -2.54 1.14
CA SER A 90 6.84 -2.62 1.42
C SER A 90 7.34 -4.03 1.09
N ASP A 91 8.56 -4.38 1.50
CA ASP A 91 9.09 -5.74 1.26
C ASP A 91 8.34 -6.82 2.05
N LEU A 92 7.79 -6.48 3.23
CA LEU A 92 7.19 -7.44 4.15
C LEU A 92 5.67 -7.32 4.27
N TYR A 93 5.11 -6.17 3.92
CA TYR A 93 3.69 -5.90 4.11
C TYR A 93 3.07 -5.26 2.87
N ALA A 94 1.84 -5.65 2.60
CA ALA A 94 0.96 -4.98 1.67
C ALA A 94 -0.27 -4.47 2.42
N THR A 95 -0.82 -3.35 1.99
CA THR A 95 -2.01 -2.76 2.58
C THR A 95 -2.99 -2.35 1.49
N ALA A 96 -4.27 -2.50 1.81
CA ALA A 96 -5.36 -2.01 0.99
C ALA A 96 -6.38 -1.31 1.88
N VAL A 97 -6.92 -0.20 1.42
CA VAL A 97 -8.02 0.49 2.08
C VAL A 97 -9.13 0.76 1.07
N PHE A 98 -10.36 0.63 1.53
CA PHE A 98 -11.56 0.94 0.78
C PHE A 98 -12.49 1.81 1.62
N ALA A 99 -13.03 2.88 1.03
CA ALA A 99 -13.99 3.76 1.67
C ALA A 99 -14.97 4.38 0.64
N LYS A 100 -16.08 4.92 1.13
CA LYS A 100 -17.01 5.71 0.29
C LYS A 100 -16.49 7.10 -0.03
N GLU A 101 -15.56 7.61 0.77
CA GLU A 101 -14.91 8.91 0.61
C GLU A 101 -13.45 8.72 0.20
N LYS A 102 -12.80 9.78 -0.28
CA LYS A 102 -11.38 9.76 -0.66
C LYS A 102 -10.54 9.28 0.52
N VAL A 103 -9.68 8.31 0.25
CA VAL A 103 -8.84 7.67 1.25
C VAL A 103 -7.47 7.35 0.66
N GLY A 104 -6.44 7.50 1.48
CA GLY A 104 -5.09 7.11 1.13
C GLY A 104 -4.45 6.25 2.21
N ILE A 105 -3.60 5.32 1.80
CA ILE A 105 -2.82 4.48 2.69
C ILE A 105 -1.39 4.36 2.19
N ASP A 106 -0.46 4.29 3.13
CA ASP A 106 0.93 3.98 2.83
C ASP A 106 1.52 3.05 3.88
N VAL A 107 2.51 2.24 3.50
CA VAL A 107 3.27 1.35 4.37
C VAL A 107 4.73 1.37 3.97
N GLU A 108 5.60 1.71 4.91
CA GLU A 108 7.03 1.84 4.71
C GLU A 108 7.83 1.03 5.72
N ALA A 109 8.94 0.47 5.28
CA ALA A 109 9.93 -0.12 6.17
C ALA A 109 10.85 0.97 6.75
N TYR A 110 11.24 0.80 8.02
CA TYR A 110 12.27 1.65 8.61
C TYR A 110 13.61 1.38 7.95
N ARG A 111 14.12 2.37 7.20
CA ARG A 111 15.39 2.25 6.46
C ARG A 111 16.25 3.49 6.66
N PRO A 112 17.58 3.35 6.85
CA PRO A 112 18.50 4.50 7.01
C PRO A 112 18.46 5.49 5.85
N LYS A 113 18.01 5.07 4.66
CA LYS A 113 17.84 5.94 3.48
C LYS A 113 16.96 7.15 3.78
N ILE A 114 15.98 7.03 4.69
CA ILE A 114 15.06 8.13 5.03
C ILE A 114 15.82 9.34 5.58
N LEU A 115 16.88 9.13 6.35
CA LEU A 115 17.72 10.20 6.90
C LEU A 115 18.37 11.06 5.81
N ARG A 116 18.76 10.42 4.69
CA ARG A 116 19.42 11.13 3.57
C ARG A 116 18.45 11.96 2.73
N ILE A 117 17.20 11.52 2.63
CA ILE A 117 16.18 12.20 1.82
C ILE A 117 15.30 13.15 2.63
N ALA A 118 15.46 13.19 3.95
CA ALA A 118 14.66 13.98 4.89
C ALA A 118 14.46 15.44 4.43
N LYS A 119 15.54 16.10 4.01
CA LYS A 119 15.53 17.50 3.55
C LYS A 119 14.59 17.75 2.36
N LYS A 120 14.17 16.68 1.60
CA LYS A 120 13.32 16.82 0.43
C LYS A 120 11.83 16.91 0.78
N PHE A 121 11.44 16.45 1.96
CA PHE A 121 10.03 16.36 2.33
C PHE A 121 9.68 16.98 3.69
N ILE A 122 10.67 17.34 4.52
CA ILE A 122 10.44 18.00 5.80
C ILE A 122 10.27 19.49 5.59
N HIS A 123 9.20 20.04 6.16
CA HIS A 123 9.04 21.48 6.32
C HIS A 123 9.65 21.94 7.67
N GLN A 124 10.15 23.18 7.72
CA GLN A 124 10.81 23.72 8.92
C GLN A 124 9.93 23.64 10.19
N ASN A 125 8.63 23.86 10.05
CA ASN A 125 7.68 23.77 11.17
C ASN A 125 7.46 22.34 11.69
N GLU A 126 7.86 21.31 10.93
CA GLU A 126 7.70 19.90 11.31
C GLU A 126 8.88 19.40 12.14
N LEU A 127 10.00 20.13 12.18
CA LEU A 127 11.19 19.75 12.95
C LEU A 127 10.91 19.64 14.45
N ILE A 128 9.95 20.42 14.97
CA ILE A 128 9.56 20.34 16.38
C ILE A 128 8.99 18.98 16.77
N PHE A 129 8.35 18.28 15.85
CA PHE A 129 7.79 16.95 16.10
C PHE A 129 8.82 15.82 16.06
N LEU A 130 10.06 16.14 15.67
CA LEU A 130 11.16 15.17 15.55
C LEU A 130 12.14 15.24 16.72
N GLN A 131 11.94 16.18 17.64
CA GLN A 131 12.80 16.34 18.82
C GLN A 131 12.57 15.15 19.77
N ASP A 132 13.67 14.65 20.34
CA ASP A 132 13.67 13.55 21.34
C ASP A 132 13.12 12.19 20.85
N LEU A 133 12.99 11.99 19.55
CA LEU A 133 12.52 10.73 18.96
C LEU A 133 13.67 10.01 18.22
N ASP A 134 13.50 8.70 18.05
CA ASP A 134 14.30 7.95 17.06
C ASP A 134 14.05 8.56 15.67
N GLN A 135 15.03 9.32 15.19
CA GLN A 135 14.88 10.11 13.96
C GLN A 135 14.48 9.27 12.75
N MET A 136 15.02 8.05 12.61
CA MET A 136 14.67 7.18 11.50
C MET A 136 13.18 6.80 11.56
N LYS A 137 12.67 6.44 12.73
CA LYS A 137 11.25 6.08 12.90
C LYS A 137 10.35 7.29 12.73
N ALA A 138 10.69 8.42 13.31
CA ALA A 138 9.91 9.64 13.22
C ALA A 138 9.81 10.13 11.76
N LEU A 139 10.92 10.17 11.05
CA LEU A 139 10.96 10.55 9.64
C LEU A 139 10.21 9.58 8.74
N THR A 140 10.33 8.28 8.98
CA THR A 140 9.57 7.29 8.22
C THR A 140 8.07 7.47 8.43
N ARG A 141 7.61 7.68 9.66
CA ARG A 141 6.19 7.93 9.96
C ARG A 141 5.68 9.20 9.29
N LEU A 142 6.47 10.28 9.32
CA LEU A 142 6.10 11.54 8.66
C LEU A 142 6.02 11.36 7.14
N TRP A 143 6.98 10.67 6.54
CA TRP A 143 6.97 10.32 5.12
C TRP A 143 5.73 9.51 4.76
N THR A 144 5.48 8.41 5.48
CA THR A 144 4.32 7.54 5.29
C THR A 144 2.99 8.30 5.37
N ALA A 145 2.86 9.22 6.35
CA ALA A 145 1.67 10.06 6.47
C ALA A 145 1.48 10.98 5.24
N LYS A 146 2.56 11.61 4.77
CA LYS A 146 2.52 12.48 3.57
C LYS A 146 2.18 11.68 2.31
N GLU A 147 2.79 10.52 2.11
CA GLU A 147 2.47 9.64 0.99
C GLU A 147 1.01 9.18 1.02
N ALA A 148 0.48 8.84 2.19
CA ALA A 148 -0.93 8.47 2.34
C ALA A 148 -1.89 9.63 2.00
N ILE A 149 -1.53 10.88 2.36
CA ILE A 149 -2.34 12.07 2.02
C ILE A 149 -2.26 12.39 0.52
N TYR A 150 -1.11 12.15 -0.10
CA TYR A 150 -0.90 12.41 -1.53
C TYR A 150 -1.64 11.42 -2.43
N LYS A 151 -1.81 10.18 -1.98
CA LYS A 151 -2.51 9.11 -2.71
C LYS A 151 -4.02 9.31 -2.72
#